data_5bc3f631fc77f79c0c5c5daa98943ce3
#
_entry.id   5bc3f631fc77f79c0c5c5daa98943ce3
#
_cell.length_a   1.000
_cell.length_b   1.000
_cell.length_c   1.000
_cell.angle_alpha   90.00
_cell.angle_beta   90.00
_cell.angle_gamma   90.00
#
_symmetry.space_group_name_H-M   'P 1'
#
loop_
_entity.id
_entity.type
_entity.pdbx_description
1 polymer ?
#
loop_
_entity_poly.entity_id
_entity_poly.type
_entity_poly.pdbx_seq_one_letter_code
_entity_poly.pdbx_strand_id
1 'polypeptide(L)'
;DLSSNQLVSLPESIGEMPSLNYIHLNNNNLINLPESICDLEINWNFPSVSSIYNNYLCELGYYPECLEEFLGDQVCDWYLIGDTNLNGEVNILDVVRLVAIILFIDDINEFQFVVSDTFVDSSLDILDIIVLIDIVLD
;
A
#
# COMPACT_ATOMS: atom_id res chain seq x y z
N ASP A 1 19.37 4.53 7.50
CA ASP A 1 18.94 4.91 6.16
C ASP A 1 18.52 3.65 5.40
N LEU A 2 17.30 3.63 4.91
CA LEU A 2 16.70 2.55 4.13
C LEU A 2 16.24 3.06 2.74
N SER A 3 16.59 4.29 2.39
CA SER A 3 16.23 4.88 1.11
C SER A 3 16.77 4.12 -0.09
N SER A 4 16.12 4.25 -1.25
CA SER A 4 16.58 3.67 -2.52
C SER A 4 16.77 2.15 -2.46
N ASN A 5 15.77 1.45 -1.93
CA ASN A 5 15.66 0.00 -1.89
C ASN A 5 14.38 -0.46 -2.62
N GLN A 6 13.97 -1.69 -2.36
CA GLN A 6 12.75 -2.32 -2.92
C GLN A 6 11.82 -2.78 -1.79
N LEU A 7 11.77 -2.03 -0.69
CA LEU A 7 10.90 -2.36 0.44
C LEU A 7 9.45 -2.16 0.04
N VAL A 8 8.61 -3.13 0.32
CA VAL A 8 7.17 -3.12 0.03
C VAL A 8 6.38 -2.77 1.29
N SER A 9 6.83 -3.22 2.44
CA SER A 9 6.22 -2.94 3.75
C SER A 9 7.30 -2.82 4.83
N LEU A 10 6.88 -2.40 6.03
CA LEU A 10 7.67 -2.46 7.25
C LEU A 10 6.95 -3.33 8.29
N PRO A 11 7.70 -4.07 9.13
CA PRO A 11 7.08 -4.86 10.19
C PRO A 11 6.56 -3.97 11.32
N GLU A 12 5.48 -4.40 12.01
CA GLU A 12 4.95 -3.72 13.20
C GLU A 12 5.99 -3.50 14.30
N SER A 13 6.99 -4.39 14.39
CA SER A 13 8.09 -4.25 15.37
C SER A 13 8.96 -3.00 15.15
N ILE A 14 8.77 -2.24 14.06
CA ILE A 14 9.46 -0.95 13.88
C ILE A 14 9.14 0.00 15.04
N GLY A 15 7.90 0.01 15.54
CA GLY A 15 7.46 0.82 16.67
C GLY A 15 8.13 0.45 18.02
N GLU A 16 8.72 -0.74 18.10
CA GLU A 16 9.44 -1.20 19.30
C GLU A 16 10.90 -0.67 19.38
N MET A 17 11.27 0.27 18.52
CA MET A 17 12.62 0.83 18.42
C MET A 17 12.70 2.23 19.09
N PRO A 18 12.72 2.36 20.43
CA PRO A 18 12.59 3.64 21.12
C PRO A 18 13.75 4.62 20.87
N SER A 19 14.84 4.14 20.31
CA SER A 19 16.01 4.97 19.95
C SER A 19 16.02 5.39 18.49
N LEU A 20 15.00 5.03 17.72
CA LEU A 20 14.88 5.41 16.32
C LEU A 20 14.26 6.80 16.21
N ASN A 21 15.09 7.82 15.98
CA ASN A 21 14.67 9.22 15.93
C ASN A 21 14.64 9.79 14.52
N TYR A 22 15.20 9.07 13.55
CA TYR A 22 15.22 9.46 12.14
C TYR A 22 15.25 8.22 11.26
N ILE A 23 14.55 8.30 10.11
CA ILE A 23 14.48 7.21 9.14
C ILE A 23 14.30 7.78 7.73
N HIS A 24 15.05 7.27 6.79
CA HIS A 24 14.85 7.54 5.37
C HIS A 24 14.27 6.30 4.70
N LEU A 25 13.05 6.42 4.21
CA LEU A 25 12.27 5.38 3.51
C LEU A 25 11.98 5.75 2.06
N ASN A 26 12.38 6.94 1.64
CA ASN A 26 12.11 7.45 0.30
C ASN A 26 12.74 6.57 -0.81
N ASN A 27 12.13 6.59 -1.99
CA ASN A 27 12.54 5.78 -3.14
C ASN A 27 12.53 4.27 -2.80
N ASN A 28 11.39 3.78 -2.36
CA ASN A 28 11.10 2.35 -2.17
C ASN A 28 9.80 1.98 -2.88
N ASN A 29 9.28 0.79 -2.60
CA ASN A 29 8.03 0.28 -3.15
C ASN A 29 6.97 0.13 -2.05
N LEU A 30 7.01 0.99 -1.02
CA LEU A 30 6.10 0.88 0.12
C LEU A 30 4.66 1.18 -0.32
N ILE A 31 3.77 0.24 -0.06
CA ILE A 31 2.33 0.33 -0.33
C ILE A 31 1.52 0.52 0.95
N ASN A 32 2.11 0.17 2.07
CA ASN A 32 1.56 0.36 3.40
C ASN A 32 2.64 0.72 4.42
N LEU A 33 2.22 1.25 5.55
CA LEU A 33 3.06 1.48 6.71
C LEU A 33 2.31 1.04 7.98
N PRO A 34 3.00 0.40 8.93
CA PRO A 34 2.37 -0.05 10.16
C PRO A 34 1.98 1.12 11.06
N GLU A 35 0.85 0.99 11.78
CA GLU A 35 0.37 1.99 12.75
C GLU A 35 1.42 2.28 13.83
N SER A 36 2.21 1.27 14.20
CA SER A 36 3.26 1.39 15.21
C SER A 36 4.37 2.39 14.86
N ILE A 37 4.49 2.83 13.60
CA ILE A 37 5.44 3.89 13.22
C ILE A 37 5.10 5.22 13.91
N CYS A 38 3.84 5.42 14.28
CA CYS A 38 3.38 6.59 15.02
C CYS A 38 3.82 6.61 16.50
N ASP A 39 4.23 5.46 17.04
CA ASP A 39 4.75 5.34 18.39
C ASP A 39 6.20 5.87 18.53
N LEU A 40 6.84 6.14 17.38
CA LEU A 40 8.20 6.62 17.32
C LEU A 40 8.27 8.16 17.35
N GLU A 41 9.21 8.71 18.13
CA GLU A 41 9.48 10.16 18.17
C GLU A 41 10.29 10.63 16.94
N ILE A 42 9.80 10.36 15.73
CA ILE A 42 10.46 10.73 14.48
C ILE A 42 10.06 12.15 14.08
N ASN A 43 11.04 12.97 13.72
CA ASN A 43 10.79 14.31 13.19
C ASN A 43 10.65 14.28 11.67
N TRP A 44 9.43 14.24 11.19
CA TRP A 44 9.08 14.22 9.77
C TRP A 44 9.09 15.61 9.09
N ASN A 45 9.15 16.70 9.87
CA ASN A 45 9.11 18.07 9.33
C ASN A 45 10.34 18.46 8.50
N PHE A 46 11.40 17.67 8.59
CA PHE A 46 12.64 17.95 7.85
C PHE A 46 13.02 16.74 6.98
N PRO A 47 12.78 16.80 5.64
CA PRO A 47 13.11 15.70 4.72
C PRO A 47 14.60 15.29 4.72
N SER A 48 15.48 16.16 5.18
CA SER A 48 16.91 15.86 5.39
C SER A 48 17.19 15.01 6.64
N VAL A 49 16.19 14.86 7.51
CA VAL A 49 16.26 14.07 8.75
C VAL A 49 15.46 12.79 8.60
N SER A 50 14.23 12.89 8.10
CA SER A 50 13.36 11.73 7.84
C SER A 50 12.53 11.97 6.59
N SER A 51 12.30 10.93 5.79
CA SER A 51 11.61 11.06 4.51
C SER A 51 10.97 9.77 4.05
N ILE A 52 9.78 9.88 3.43
CA ILE A 52 8.99 8.76 2.93
C ILE A 52 8.45 8.98 1.50
N TYR A 53 8.83 10.07 0.84
CA TYR A 53 8.38 10.39 -0.50
C TYR A 53 8.83 9.35 -1.55
N ASN A 54 8.21 9.37 -2.73
CA ASN A 54 8.53 8.49 -3.84
C ASN A 54 8.42 7.00 -3.45
N ASN A 55 7.25 6.66 -2.91
CA ASN A 55 6.76 5.32 -2.64
C ASN A 55 5.36 5.18 -3.28
N TYR A 56 4.61 4.19 -2.90
CA TYR A 56 3.27 3.89 -3.40
C TYR A 56 2.19 4.04 -2.31
N LEU A 57 2.41 4.95 -1.36
CA LEU A 57 1.50 5.28 -0.26
C LEU A 57 0.42 6.23 -0.76
N CYS A 58 -0.55 5.71 -1.49
CA CYS A 58 -1.57 6.48 -2.17
C CYS A 58 -2.89 6.51 -1.38
N GLU A 59 -3.91 7.22 -1.86
CA GLU A 59 -5.16 7.58 -1.16
C GLU A 59 -6.02 6.40 -0.63
N LEU A 60 -5.60 5.16 -0.81
CA LEU A 60 -6.30 3.97 -0.34
C LEU A 60 -6.22 3.72 1.17
N GLY A 61 -5.58 4.61 1.93
CA GLY A 61 -5.62 4.57 3.39
C GLY A 61 -4.74 3.52 4.07
N TYR A 62 -3.77 2.97 3.39
CA TYR A 62 -2.83 1.99 3.97
C TYR A 62 -1.61 2.63 4.66
N TYR A 63 -1.77 3.86 5.14
CA TYR A 63 -0.76 4.54 5.96
C TYR A 63 -1.40 5.20 7.18
N PRO A 64 -0.67 5.27 8.31
CA PRO A 64 -1.17 5.88 9.53
C PRO A 64 -1.49 7.37 9.38
N GLU A 65 -2.58 7.84 9.98
CA GLU A 65 -3.03 9.23 9.96
C GLU A 65 -1.93 10.21 10.40
N CYS A 66 -1.05 9.80 11.32
CA CYS A 66 0.07 10.62 11.80
C CYS A 66 1.08 10.99 10.70
N LEU A 67 1.06 10.32 9.55
CA LEU A 67 1.98 10.56 8.44
C LEU A 67 1.36 11.29 7.27
N GLU A 68 0.05 11.52 7.25
CA GLU A 68 -0.68 12.10 6.12
C GLU A 68 -0.06 13.41 5.60
N GLU A 69 0.35 14.31 6.51
CA GLU A 69 0.98 15.59 6.15
C GLU A 69 2.44 15.46 5.68
N PHE A 70 3.07 14.29 5.87
CA PHE A 70 4.51 14.08 5.65
C PHE A 70 4.83 13.16 4.48
N LEU A 71 3.84 12.61 3.80
CA LEU A 71 4.03 11.65 2.71
C LEU A 71 4.88 12.21 1.57
N GLY A 72 4.75 13.52 1.28
CA GLY A 72 5.36 14.14 0.11
C GLY A 72 4.80 13.55 -1.20
N ASP A 73 5.53 13.73 -2.30
CA ASP A 73 5.11 13.20 -3.59
C ASP A 73 5.21 11.66 -3.59
N GLN A 74 4.08 11.01 -3.88
CA GLN A 74 3.99 9.55 -4.02
C GLN A 74 3.77 9.16 -5.49
N VAL A 75 4.15 7.95 -5.86
CA VAL A 75 4.01 7.42 -7.23
C VAL A 75 2.67 6.69 -7.33
N CYS A 76 1.61 7.42 -7.64
CA CYS A 76 0.24 6.90 -7.62
C CYS A 76 -0.37 6.63 -9.01
N ASP A 77 0.28 7.07 -10.07
CA ASP A 77 -0.30 7.07 -11.44
C ASP A 77 -0.15 5.74 -12.20
N TRP A 78 0.46 4.73 -11.60
CA TRP A 78 0.87 3.54 -12.36
C TRP A 78 0.09 2.27 -12.03
N TYR A 79 -0.74 2.26 -10.98
CA TYR A 79 -1.59 1.12 -10.69
C TYR A 79 -3.07 1.49 -10.78
N LEU A 80 -3.83 0.57 -11.28
CA LEU A 80 -5.27 0.68 -11.38
C LEU A 80 -5.91 -0.16 -10.27
N ILE A 81 -6.79 0.46 -9.49
CA ILE A 81 -7.61 -0.29 -8.54
C ILE A 81 -8.49 -1.26 -9.31
N GLY A 82 -8.43 -2.51 -8.92
CA GLY A 82 -9.11 -3.59 -9.61
C GLY A 82 -8.24 -4.32 -10.64
N ASP A 83 -7.03 -3.83 -10.99
CA ASP A 83 -6.08 -4.56 -11.83
C ASP A 83 -5.39 -5.67 -11.05
N THR A 84 -6.16 -6.69 -10.70
CA THR A 84 -5.72 -7.82 -9.88
C THR A 84 -4.62 -8.65 -10.53
N ASN A 85 -4.57 -8.67 -11.86
CA ASN A 85 -3.56 -9.41 -12.62
C ASN A 85 -2.32 -8.57 -13.01
N LEU A 86 -2.34 -7.25 -12.74
CA LEU A 86 -1.26 -6.29 -12.97
C LEU A 86 -0.86 -6.17 -14.46
N ASN A 87 -1.83 -6.20 -15.37
CA ASN A 87 -1.59 -6.06 -16.78
C ASN A 87 -1.78 -4.64 -17.33
N GLY A 88 -2.21 -3.69 -16.46
CA GLY A 88 -2.47 -2.30 -16.81
C GLY A 88 -3.88 -2.03 -17.35
N GLU A 89 -4.79 -2.99 -17.27
CA GLU A 89 -6.18 -2.87 -17.68
C GLU A 89 -7.10 -3.47 -16.62
N VAL A 90 -8.16 -2.77 -16.24
CA VAL A 90 -9.22 -3.32 -15.36
C VAL A 90 -10.33 -3.88 -16.23
N ASN A 91 -10.53 -5.18 -16.20
CA ASN A 91 -11.52 -5.87 -17.02
C ASN A 91 -12.00 -7.19 -16.37
N ILE A 92 -12.81 -7.95 -17.08
CA ILE A 92 -13.39 -9.19 -16.54
C ILE A 92 -12.36 -10.25 -16.12
N LEU A 93 -11.13 -10.19 -16.65
CA LEU A 93 -10.07 -11.13 -16.27
C LEU A 93 -9.60 -10.89 -14.83
N ASP A 94 -9.67 -9.64 -14.35
CA ASP A 94 -9.36 -9.29 -12.97
C ASP A 94 -10.40 -9.83 -12.01
N VAL A 95 -11.68 -9.76 -12.39
CA VAL A 95 -12.76 -10.39 -11.62
C VAL A 95 -12.52 -11.90 -11.49
N VAL A 96 -12.18 -12.57 -12.59
CA VAL A 96 -11.88 -14.01 -12.58
C VAL A 96 -10.70 -14.33 -11.69
N ARG A 97 -9.64 -13.51 -11.74
CA ARG A 97 -8.46 -13.69 -10.90
C ARG A 97 -8.77 -13.44 -9.43
N LEU A 98 -9.52 -12.38 -9.10
CA LEU A 98 -9.93 -12.09 -7.74
C LEU A 98 -10.74 -13.22 -7.13
N VAL A 99 -11.67 -13.79 -7.89
CA VAL A 99 -12.42 -15.00 -7.47
C VAL A 99 -11.47 -16.18 -7.18
N ALA A 100 -10.46 -16.39 -8.03
CA ALA A 100 -9.50 -17.48 -7.82
C ALA A 100 -8.66 -17.27 -6.54
N ILE A 101 -8.28 -16.03 -6.24
CA ILE A 101 -7.56 -15.67 -5.01
C ILE A 101 -8.44 -15.92 -3.78
N ILE A 102 -9.68 -15.44 -3.78
CA ILE A 102 -10.61 -15.60 -2.66
C ILE A 102 -10.93 -17.10 -2.40
N LEU A 103 -10.93 -17.92 -3.44
CA LEU A 103 -11.10 -19.36 -3.34
C LEU A 103 -9.80 -20.13 -3.00
N PHE A 104 -8.70 -19.41 -2.71
CA PHE A 104 -7.38 -20.00 -2.43
C PHE A 104 -6.84 -20.89 -3.57
N ILE A 105 -7.17 -20.57 -4.81
CA ILE A 105 -6.65 -21.25 -6.01
C ILE A 105 -5.35 -20.60 -6.47
N ASP A 106 -5.26 -19.26 -6.37
CA ASP A 106 -4.09 -18.47 -6.71
C ASP A 106 -3.49 -17.80 -5.47
N ASP A 107 -2.16 -17.68 -5.46
CA ASP A 107 -1.44 -16.89 -4.47
C ASP A 107 -1.43 -15.41 -4.85
N ILE A 108 -1.31 -14.55 -3.84
CA ILE A 108 -1.31 -13.09 -3.99
C ILE A 108 -0.14 -12.49 -3.20
N ASN A 109 0.54 -11.50 -3.78
CA ASN A 109 1.52 -10.70 -3.06
C ASN A 109 0.87 -9.44 -2.43
N GLU A 110 1.60 -8.76 -1.55
CA GLU A 110 1.09 -7.58 -0.83
C GLU A 110 0.57 -6.49 -1.76
N PHE A 111 1.26 -6.24 -2.88
CA PHE A 111 0.84 -5.23 -3.84
C PHE A 111 -0.45 -5.62 -4.57
N GLN A 112 -0.55 -6.87 -5.02
CA GLN A 112 -1.79 -7.38 -5.61
C GLN A 112 -2.95 -7.34 -4.62
N PHE A 113 -2.70 -7.58 -3.33
CA PHE A 113 -3.72 -7.43 -2.30
C PHE A 113 -4.29 -6.01 -2.32
N VAL A 114 -3.44 -4.99 -2.29
CA VAL A 114 -3.87 -3.57 -2.26
C VAL A 114 -4.74 -3.21 -3.47
N VAL A 115 -4.35 -3.59 -4.68
CA VAL A 115 -5.14 -3.26 -5.88
C VAL A 115 -6.41 -4.10 -6.01
N SER A 116 -6.49 -5.22 -5.31
CA SER A 116 -7.63 -6.14 -5.32
C SER A 116 -8.67 -5.83 -4.22
N ASP A 117 -8.25 -5.19 -3.13
CA ASP A 117 -9.13 -4.72 -2.04
C ASP A 117 -9.88 -3.46 -2.51
N THR A 118 -10.83 -3.67 -3.41
CA THR A 118 -11.60 -2.61 -4.07
C THR A 118 -12.64 -1.97 -3.15
N PHE A 119 -13.07 -2.67 -2.10
CA PHE A 119 -13.95 -2.18 -1.05
C PHE A 119 -13.20 -1.49 0.10
N VAL A 120 -11.86 -1.60 0.14
CA VAL A 120 -10.95 -0.94 1.10
C VAL A 120 -11.29 -1.25 2.56
N ASP A 121 -11.48 -2.52 2.89
CA ASP A 121 -11.75 -2.96 4.27
C ASP A 121 -10.66 -3.87 4.86
N SER A 122 -9.53 -3.98 4.14
CA SER A 122 -8.38 -4.84 4.48
C SER A 122 -8.68 -6.33 4.48
N SER A 123 -9.69 -6.73 3.74
CA SER A 123 -10.08 -8.13 3.51
C SER A 123 -10.29 -8.37 2.03
N LEU A 124 -10.01 -9.56 1.51
CA LEU A 124 -10.43 -9.93 0.16
C LEU A 124 -11.60 -10.90 0.25
N ASP A 125 -12.78 -10.42 -0.15
CA ASP A 125 -14.00 -11.21 -0.09
C ASP A 125 -14.99 -10.87 -1.22
N ILE A 126 -16.25 -11.24 -1.04
CA ILE A 126 -17.30 -11.03 -2.04
C ILE A 126 -17.59 -9.54 -2.29
N LEU A 127 -17.31 -8.66 -1.34
CA LEU A 127 -17.58 -7.22 -1.50
C LEU A 127 -16.65 -6.63 -2.55
N ASP A 128 -15.37 -7.06 -2.58
CA ASP A 128 -14.41 -6.63 -3.60
C ASP A 128 -14.84 -7.08 -4.99
N ILE A 129 -15.34 -8.30 -5.11
CA ILE A 129 -15.86 -8.80 -6.39
C ILE A 129 -17.03 -7.93 -6.87
N ILE A 130 -17.94 -7.55 -5.97
CA ILE A 130 -19.10 -6.73 -6.32
C ILE A 130 -18.65 -5.34 -6.81
N VAL A 131 -17.72 -4.70 -6.08
CA VAL A 131 -17.20 -3.37 -6.47
C VAL A 131 -16.43 -3.47 -7.77
N LEU A 132 -15.60 -4.49 -7.95
CA LEU A 132 -14.81 -4.68 -9.17
C LEU A 132 -15.71 -4.94 -10.39
N ILE A 133 -16.80 -5.68 -10.24
CA ILE A 133 -17.79 -5.87 -11.32
C ILE A 133 -18.42 -4.53 -11.71
N ASP A 134 -18.75 -3.67 -10.75
CA ASP A 134 -19.31 -2.35 -10.99
C ASP A 134 -18.31 -1.47 -11.77
N ILE A 135 -17.03 -1.47 -11.37
CA ILE A 135 -15.95 -0.78 -12.08
C ILE A 135 -15.80 -1.26 -13.54
N VAL A 136 -15.93 -2.57 -13.77
CA VAL A 136 -15.73 -3.17 -15.11
C VAL A 136 -16.92 -2.89 -16.05
N LEU A 137 -18.12 -2.65 -15.49
CA LEU A 137 -19.34 -2.43 -16.26
C LEU A 137 -19.63 -0.96 -16.59
N ASP A 138 -18.94 -0.02 -15.93
CA ASP A 138 -19.05 1.43 -16.18
C ASP A 138 -18.17 1.86 -17.37
#